data_21194879798fb82430fae78402003f96
#
_entry.id   21194879798fb82430fae78402003f96
#
_cell.length_a   1.000
_cell.length_b   1.000
_cell.length_c   1.000
_cell.angle_alpha   90.00
_cell.angle_beta   90.00
_cell.angle_gamma   90.00
#
_symmetry.space_group_name_H-M   'P 1'
#
loop_
_entity.id
_entity.type
_entity.pdbx_description
1 polymer ?
#
loop_
_entity_poly.entity_id
_entity_poly.type
_entity_poly.pdbx_seq_one_letter_code
_entity_poly.pdbx_strand_id
1 'polypeptide(L)'
;KASFGIDRNYQRREVYMPKTTLYGEKADGRADIGQYDRSDYLLELTANYAKRLGDHNLNALVGYSFQRFTSKYLNAGNQGFLTDAFLFNNLGAGTYEKPWVGSSASKSEMASFFGRVYYTYKDRYLVTATLRADGASNFAKNNRWGYFPSVALGWRFTEENFARSLNLDKVLSNGKLRLSYGQTGNSNIGDKSVTYYGTGYNKVFGNKEYTGVYVSQIGNPDLKWETTTEWNVGLDLGFLNNRFNVTAEYFHKVVSDLLSSRSVLSYNEVGSIAANIGKTQSQGFELTINTKNFDTKDFSWNTDFTFSFYRDKWKERDENWSPNPYDMYNAPLRGYYMYLSDGLIQPGEEVSWMPGALPGQVKLKDIDGYAYNEDGTYKTDKHGIPLRTGKPDGKIDYADAVFKGCSDPGYLLGLNNTFRYKNFDLNVYFYGQLDLLKSGSYKDYWIVGSGTMTGVNNLYRGYNMPTSAKEVWSHDNTSGKMPGYFQYMSNYGYGDYFLEKSWFIRCRNITLGYTLPVKSAKKLVSNVRIYADVNNLFTITPYDGLDVETDDSYWAYPNVRSFSIGLDITF
;
A
#
# COMPACT_ATOMS: atom_id res chain seq x y z
N LYS A 1 -7.64 -34.86 8.45
CA LYS A 1 -7.29 -33.88 9.48
C LYS A 1 -8.49 -32.96 9.67
N ALA A 2 -8.85 -32.67 10.92
CA ALA A 2 -9.77 -31.62 11.29
C ALA A 2 -9.01 -30.57 12.12
N SER A 3 -9.22 -29.29 11.82
CA SER A 3 -8.64 -28.16 12.56
C SER A 3 -9.76 -27.21 12.91
N PHE A 4 -9.78 -26.75 14.16
CA PHE A 4 -10.66 -25.71 14.63
C PHE A 4 -9.82 -24.59 15.25
N GLY A 5 -10.07 -23.37 14.84
CA GLY A 5 -9.38 -22.18 15.32
C GLY A 5 -10.36 -21.13 15.84
N ILE A 6 -9.97 -20.48 16.91
CA ILE A 6 -10.64 -19.28 17.42
C ILE A 6 -9.55 -18.22 17.62
N ASP A 7 -9.79 -17.05 17.05
CA ASP A 7 -9.01 -15.85 17.34
C ASP A 7 -9.95 -14.81 17.96
N ARG A 8 -9.58 -14.28 19.11
CA ARG A 8 -10.32 -13.22 19.77
C ARG A 8 -9.41 -12.06 20.11
N ASN A 9 -9.76 -10.90 19.59
CA ASN A 9 -9.07 -9.65 19.88
C ASN A 9 -10.06 -8.72 20.61
N TYR A 10 -9.71 -8.35 21.83
CA TYR A 10 -10.40 -7.33 22.60
C TYR A 10 -9.46 -6.15 22.82
N GLN A 11 -9.87 -4.98 22.33
CA GLN A 11 -9.12 -3.74 22.50
C GLN A 11 -10.00 -2.72 23.20
N ARG A 12 -9.46 -2.11 24.25
CA ARG A 12 -10.06 -0.94 24.89
C ARG A 12 -9.09 0.23 24.79
N ARG A 13 -9.56 1.33 24.27
CA ARG A 13 -8.83 2.59 24.15
C ARG A 13 -9.48 3.62 25.04
N GLU A 14 -8.69 4.23 25.90
CA GLU A 14 -9.10 5.27 26.84
C GLU A 14 -8.23 6.50 26.60
N VAL A 15 -8.87 7.63 26.41
CA VAL A 15 -8.19 8.90 26.14
C VAL A 15 -8.78 9.96 27.04
N TYR A 16 -7.92 10.71 27.71
CA TYR A 16 -8.28 11.96 28.39
C TYR A 16 -7.37 13.07 27.89
N MET A 17 -7.97 14.18 27.53
CA MET A 17 -7.29 15.41 27.11
C MET A 17 -7.52 16.48 28.16
N PRO A 18 -6.54 16.74 29.07
CA PRO A 18 -6.64 17.77 30.10
C PRO A 18 -6.83 19.15 29.51
N LYS A 19 -7.44 20.07 30.26
CA LYS A 19 -7.58 21.48 29.89
C LYS A 19 -6.27 22.20 29.56
N THR A 20 -5.15 21.68 30.02
CA THR A 20 -3.80 22.18 29.75
C THR A 20 -3.25 21.81 28.37
N THR A 21 -3.95 20.96 27.63
CA THR A 21 -3.57 20.56 26.27
C THR A 21 -4.32 21.37 25.21
N LEU A 22 -3.74 21.57 24.05
CA LEU A 22 -4.32 22.34 22.95
C LEU A 22 -5.76 21.91 22.57
N TYR A 23 -6.01 20.61 22.54
CA TYR A 23 -7.33 20.06 22.21
C TYR A 23 -8.27 20.00 23.43
N GLY A 24 -7.72 19.75 24.61
CA GLY A 24 -8.48 19.71 25.84
C GLY A 24 -8.95 21.08 26.30
N GLU A 25 -8.18 22.14 26.06
CA GLU A 25 -8.55 23.53 26.37
C GLU A 25 -9.86 23.92 25.64
N LYS A 26 -9.94 23.64 24.35
CA LYS A 26 -11.12 23.95 23.53
C LYS A 26 -12.38 23.20 23.96
N ALA A 27 -12.20 22.03 24.55
CA ALA A 27 -13.28 21.15 25.00
C ALA A 27 -13.57 21.26 26.50
N ASP A 28 -12.86 22.14 27.23
CA ASP A 28 -12.89 22.25 28.70
C ASP A 28 -12.64 20.88 29.38
N GLY A 29 -11.65 20.14 28.87
CA GLY A 29 -11.39 18.75 29.19
C GLY A 29 -12.25 17.78 28.35
N ARG A 30 -11.64 16.72 27.82
CA ARG A 30 -12.35 15.72 26.98
C ARG A 30 -11.93 14.30 27.33
N ALA A 31 -12.91 13.42 27.46
CA ALA A 31 -12.72 11.99 27.69
C ALA A 31 -13.40 11.15 26.61
N ASP A 32 -12.71 10.14 26.10
CA ASP A 32 -13.20 9.17 25.13
C ASP A 32 -12.87 7.74 25.59
N ILE A 33 -13.82 6.82 25.48
CA ILE A 33 -13.64 5.37 25.66
C ILE A 33 -14.14 4.67 24.41
N GLY A 34 -13.28 3.87 23.79
CA GLY A 34 -13.63 2.99 22.69
C GLY A 34 -13.36 1.54 23.03
N GLN A 35 -14.28 0.64 22.68
CA GLN A 35 -14.14 -0.81 22.80
C GLN A 35 -14.31 -1.45 21.44
N TYR A 36 -13.41 -2.37 21.10
CA TYR A 36 -13.47 -3.18 19.91
C TYR A 36 -13.34 -4.65 20.31
N ASP A 37 -14.30 -5.46 19.94
CA ASP A 37 -14.32 -6.91 20.17
C ASP A 37 -14.45 -7.60 18.82
N ARG A 38 -13.43 -8.37 18.43
CA ARG A 38 -13.42 -9.19 17.23
C ARG A 38 -13.28 -10.64 17.61
N SER A 39 -14.10 -11.48 17.01
CA SER A 39 -14.05 -12.94 17.18
C SER A 39 -14.13 -13.61 15.83
N ASP A 40 -13.08 -14.36 15.49
CA ASP A 40 -12.95 -15.09 14.25
C ASP A 40 -12.95 -16.59 14.54
N TYR A 41 -13.72 -17.34 13.77
CA TYR A 41 -13.84 -18.80 13.87
C TYR A 41 -13.42 -19.42 12.56
N LEU A 42 -12.62 -20.47 12.64
CA LEU A 42 -12.19 -21.28 11.51
C LEU A 42 -12.48 -22.76 11.79
N LEU A 43 -13.17 -23.42 10.87
CA LEU A 43 -13.24 -24.87 10.78
C LEU A 43 -12.63 -25.30 9.46
N GLU A 44 -11.69 -26.23 9.50
CA GLU A 44 -11.07 -26.78 8.30
C GLU A 44 -11.03 -28.32 8.39
N LEU A 45 -11.56 -28.95 7.36
CA LEU A 45 -11.56 -30.41 7.20
C LEU A 45 -10.80 -30.76 5.94
N THR A 46 -9.76 -31.60 6.05
CA THR A 46 -8.96 -32.03 4.89
C THR A 46 -8.76 -33.53 4.89
N ALA A 47 -8.80 -34.10 3.70
CA ALA A 47 -8.37 -35.48 3.43
C ALA A 47 -7.24 -35.44 2.41
N ASN A 48 -6.13 -36.11 2.73
CA ASN A 48 -4.97 -36.23 1.87
C ASN A 48 -4.69 -37.69 1.55
N TYR A 49 -4.46 -37.98 0.27
CA TYR A 49 -4.03 -39.28 -0.22
C TYR A 49 -2.69 -39.10 -0.91
N ALA A 50 -1.67 -39.85 -0.47
CA ALA A 50 -0.34 -39.85 -1.06
C ALA A 50 0.06 -41.27 -1.42
N LYS A 51 0.51 -41.49 -2.66
CA LYS A 51 0.96 -42.81 -3.13
C LYS A 51 2.11 -42.66 -4.11
N ARG A 52 3.14 -43.46 -3.89
CA ARG A 52 4.26 -43.63 -4.85
C ARG A 52 4.15 -45.00 -5.52
N LEU A 53 4.18 -45.02 -6.84
CA LEU A 53 4.10 -46.22 -7.68
C LEU A 53 5.26 -46.20 -8.69
N GLY A 54 6.40 -46.79 -8.31
CA GLY A 54 7.62 -46.71 -9.09
C GLY A 54 8.06 -45.27 -9.35
N ASP A 55 8.08 -44.89 -10.63
CA ASP A 55 8.45 -43.52 -11.06
C ASP A 55 7.33 -42.48 -10.87
N HIS A 56 6.13 -42.89 -10.47
CA HIS A 56 4.97 -42.03 -10.32
C HIS A 56 4.75 -41.67 -8.84
N ASN A 57 4.62 -40.38 -8.54
CA ASN A 57 4.25 -39.90 -7.22
C ASN A 57 3.00 -39.04 -7.32
N LEU A 58 1.94 -39.48 -6.64
CA LEU A 58 0.65 -38.82 -6.61
C LEU A 58 0.34 -38.33 -5.17
N ASN A 59 -0.06 -37.09 -5.05
CA ASN A 59 -0.62 -36.51 -3.83
C ASN A 59 -1.93 -35.79 -4.19
N ALA A 60 -3.03 -36.21 -3.62
CA ALA A 60 -4.36 -35.64 -3.82
C ALA A 60 -4.91 -35.16 -2.48
N LEU A 61 -5.39 -33.91 -2.45
CA LEU A 61 -6.01 -33.30 -1.30
C LEU A 61 -7.42 -32.83 -1.67
N VAL A 62 -8.39 -33.09 -0.79
CA VAL A 62 -9.71 -32.44 -0.83
C VAL A 62 -9.99 -31.82 0.52
N GLY A 63 -10.69 -30.68 0.53
CA GLY A 63 -10.96 -29.96 1.76
C GLY A 63 -12.23 -29.13 1.73
N TYR A 64 -12.71 -28.86 2.92
CA TYR A 64 -13.75 -27.91 3.23
C TYR A 64 -13.25 -26.94 4.30
N SER A 65 -13.56 -25.66 4.14
CA SER A 65 -13.25 -24.63 5.14
C SER A 65 -14.48 -23.75 5.36
N PHE A 66 -14.74 -23.42 6.63
CA PHE A 66 -15.73 -22.41 7.01
C PHE A 66 -15.09 -21.38 7.92
N GLN A 67 -15.31 -20.12 7.60
CA GLN A 67 -14.80 -18.98 8.37
C GLN A 67 -15.97 -18.06 8.72
N ARG A 68 -15.93 -17.51 9.93
CA ARG A 68 -16.86 -16.47 10.40
C ARG A 68 -16.06 -15.38 11.09
N PHE A 69 -16.25 -14.16 10.65
CA PHE A 69 -15.68 -12.96 11.24
C PHE A 69 -16.80 -12.13 11.86
N THR A 70 -16.63 -11.75 13.12
CA THR A 70 -17.59 -10.93 13.84
C THR A 70 -16.84 -9.80 14.52
N SER A 71 -17.25 -8.56 14.30
CA SER A 71 -16.70 -7.42 15.04
C SER A 71 -17.82 -6.58 15.66
N LYS A 72 -17.55 -6.06 16.84
CA LYS A 72 -18.41 -5.13 17.57
C LYS A 72 -17.59 -3.95 18.03
N TYR A 73 -18.14 -2.78 17.86
CA TYR A 73 -17.54 -1.54 18.29
C TYR A 73 -18.51 -0.75 19.15
N LEU A 74 -18.01 -0.20 20.25
CA LEU A 74 -18.72 0.73 21.12
C LEU A 74 -17.79 1.90 21.42
N ASN A 75 -18.28 3.11 21.30
CA ASN A 75 -17.56 4.29 21.78
C ASN A 75 -18.50 5.19 22.56
N ALA A 76 -17.96 5.84 23.59
CA ALA A 76 -18.65 6.86 24.35
C ALA A 76 -17.64 7.94 24.75
N GLY A 77 -18.10 9.17 24.86
CA GLY A 77 -17.26 10.25 25.33
C GLY A 77 -18.06 11.46 25.78
N ASN A 78 -17.40 12.35 26.50
CA ASN A 78 -17.96 13.60 27.00
C ASN A 78 -16.86 14.67 27.11
N GLN A 79 -17.25 15.90 27.29
CA GLN A 79 -16.38 17.05 27.50
C GLN A 79 -16.96 18.04 28.52
N GLY A 80 -16.18 19.07 28.89
CA GLY A 80 -16.60 20.04 29.90
C GLY A 80 -16.47 19.49 31.33
N PHE A 81 -15.30 18.92 31.66
CA PHE A 81 -15.06 18.36 33.00
C PHE A 81 -14.65 19.46 34.00
N LEU A 82 -15.30 19.50 35.16
CA LEU A 82 -14.93 20.43 36.23
C LEU A 82 -13.48 20.19 36.73
N THR A 83 -13.06 18.93 36.79
CA THR A 83 -11.75 18.50 37.28
C THR A 83 -11.16 17.39 36.42
N ASP A 84 -9.84 17.38 36.28
CA ASP A 84 -9.09 16.32 35.58
C ASP A 84 -8.90 15.05 36.46
N ALA A 85 -9.33 15.05 37.73
CA ALA A 85 -9.05 13.98 38.68
C ALA A 85 -9.62 12.61 38.30
N PHE A 86 -10.76 12.58 37.59
CA PHE A 86 -11.40 11.33 37.17
C PHE A 86 -10.88 10.79 35.84
N LEU A 87 -10.15 11.63 35.07
CA LEU A 87 -9.72 11.29 33.72
C LEU A 87 -10.91 10.76 32.88
N PHE A 88 -10.75 9.57 32.27
CA PHE A 88 -11.79 8.89 31.51
C PHE A 88 -12.71 8.02 32.38
N ASN A 89 -12.49 7.88 33.70
CA ASN A 89 -13.22 6.92 34.56
C ASN A 89 -14.62 7.36 34.95
N ASN A 90 -15.00 8.60 34.65
CA ASN A 90 -16.34 9.09 34.91
C ASN A 90 -16.81 10.04 33.77
N LEU A 91 -17.29 9.46 32.69
CA LEU A 91 -17.80 10.23 31.55
C LEU A 91 -19.03 11.07 31.92
N GLY A 92 -19.81 10.62 32.91
CA GLY A 92 -21.02 11.35 33.37
C GLY A 92 -20.70 12.66 34.08
N ALA A 93 -19.44 12.91 34.50
CA ALA A 93 -19.03 14.17 35.13
C ALA A 93 -18.81 15.32 34.12
N GLY A 94 -18.82 15.05 32.81
CA GLY A 94 -18.77 16.08 31.78
C GLY A 94 -20.10 16.84 31.68
N THR A 95 -20.03 18.13 31.42
CA THR A 95 -21.21 19.04 31.39
C THR A 95 -21.75 19.25 29.97
N TYR A 96 -21.17 18.61 28.95
CA TYR A 96 -21.67 18.75 27.58
C TYR A 96 -23.08 18.13 27.47
N GLU A 97 -24.01 18.91 26.97
CA GLU A 97 -25.46 18.55 26.93
C GLU A 97 -25.78 17.31 26.07
N LYS A 98 -24.94 17.02 25.06
CA LYS A 98 -25.10 15.89 24.13
C LYS A 98 -23.85 15.03 24.07
N PRO A 99 -23.52 14.26 25.13
CA PRO A 99 -22.40 13.32 25.08
C PRO A 99 -22.58 12.36 23.93
N TRP A 100 -21.46 11.99 23.27
CA TRP A 100 -21.56 11.08 22.13
C TRP A 100 -21.50 9.63 22.56
N VAL A 101 -22.34 8.83 21.97
CA VAL A 101 -22.38 7.38 22.11
C VAL A 101 -22.60 6.79 20.71
N GLY A 102 -21.76 5.83 20.34
CA GLY A 102 -21.89 5.12 19.08
C GLY A 102 -21.63 3.64 19.24
N SER A 103 -22.33 2.81 18.48
CA SER A 103 -22.07 1.37 18.43
C SER A 103 -22.30 0.84 17.03
N SER A 104 -21.55 -0.19 16.67
CA SER A 104 -21.73 -0.92 15.42
C SER A 104 -21.39 -2.39 15.59
N ALA A 105 -21.94 -3.23 14.73
CA ALA A 105 -21.61 -4.63 14.63
C ALA A 105 -21.56 -5.05 13.17
N SER A 106 -20.60 -5.90 12.82
CA SER A 106 -20.53 -6.51 11.51
C SER A 106 -20.27 -8.01 11.62
N LYS A 107 -20.73 -8.75 10.63
CA LYS A 107 -20.56 -10.19 10.52
C LYS A 107 -20.34 -10.54 9.06
N SER A 108 -19.31 -11.33 8.76
CA SER A 108 -19.13 -11.94 7.44
C SER A 108 -18.78 -13.41 7.59
N GLU A 109 -19.17 -14.20 6.60
CA GLU A 109 -19.00 -15.64 6.56
C GLU A 109 -18.48 -16.06 5.20
N MET A 110 -17.61 -17.05 5.19
CA MET A 110 -17.07 -17.68 3.98
C MET A 110 -17.04 -19.19 4.13
N ALA A 111 -17.58 -19.90 3.13
CA ALA A 111 -17.51 -21.34 3.01
C ALA A 111 -16.74 -21.70 1.74
N SER A 112 -15.83 -22.66 1.82
CA SER A 112 -14.93 -23.00 0.74
C SER A 112 -14.85 -24.51 0.55
N PHE A 113 -14.88 -24.95 -0.70
CA PHE A 113 -14.53 -26.31 -1.12
C PHE A 113 -13.30 -26.25 -2.00
N PHE A 114 -12.34 -27.12 -1.76
CA PHE A 114 -11.12 -27.12 -2.55
C PHE A 114 -10.57 -28.52 -2.77
N GLY A 115 -9.92 -28.69 -3.93
CA GLY A 115 -9.21 -29.90 -4.29
C GLY A 115 -7.90 -29.59 -4.98
N ARG A 116 -6.86 -30.35 -4.70
CA ARG A 116 -5.55 -30.24 -5.33
C ARG A 116 -5.00 -31.62 -5.66
N VAL A 117 -4.45 -31.74 -6.85
CA VAL A 117 -3.67 -32.89 -7.28
C VAL A 117 -2.25 -32.44 -7.58
N TYR A 118 -1.29 -33.05 -6.95
CA TYR A 118 0.13 -32.93 -7.26
C TYR A 118 0.63 -34.27 -7.78
N TYR A 119 1.24 -34.22 -8.95
CA TYR A 119 1.74 -35.42 -9.63
C TYR A 119 3.16 -35.17 -10.12
N THR A 120 4.05 -36.15 -9.90
CA THR A 120 5.40 -36.14 -10.47
C THR A 120 5.68 -37.47 -11.18
N TYR A 121 6.33 -37.34 -12.32
CA TYR A 121 6.82 -38.49 -13.08
C TYR A 121 8.35 -38.43 -13.18
N LYS A 122 9.02 -39.48 -12.70
CA LYS A 122 10.48 -39.64 -12.64
C LYS A 122 11.17 -38.47 -11.92
N ASP A 123 10.49 -37.77 -11.03
CA ASP A 123 10.94 -36.52 -10.38
C ASP A 123 11.40 -35.41 -11.36
N ARG A 124 11.06 -35.54 -12.68
CA ARG A 124 11.40 -34.61 -13.77
C ARG A 124 10.24 -33.73 -14.17
N TYR A 125 9.08 -34.34 -14.36
CA TYR A 125 7.85 -33.67 -14.79
C TYR A 125 6.93 -33.53 -13.60
N LEU A 126 6.60 -32.29 -13.28
CA LEU A 126 5.79 -31.93 -12.13
C LEU A 126 4.53 -31.24 -12.62
N VAL A 127 3.38 -31.69 -12.12
CA VAL A 127 2.08 -31.07 -12.42
C VAL A 127 1.34 -30.83 -11.10
N THR A 128 0.83 -29.64 -10.92
CA THR A 128 -0.09 -29.30 -9.85
C THR A 128 -1.37 -28.73 -10.46
N ALA A 129 -2.52 -29.27 -10.10
CA ALA A 129 -3.82 -28.72 -10.48
C ALA A 129 -4.64 -28.49 -9.21
N THR A 130 -5.24 -27.30 -9.08
CA THR A 130 -6.08 -26.94 -7.96
C THR A 130 -7.39 -26.33 -8.45
N LEU A 131 -8.48 -26.65 -7.80
CA LEU A 131 -9.75 -25.98 -7.96
C LEU A 131 -10.28 -25.58 -6.57
N ARG A 132 -10.69 -24.33 -6.45
CA ARG A 132 -11.29 -23.79 -5.23
C ARG A 132 -12.62 -23.11 -5.58
N ALA A 133 -13.65 -23.41 -4.79
CA ALA A 133 -14.94 -22.76 -4.85
C ALA A 133 -15.20 -22.06 -3.50
N ASP A 134 -15.33 -20.75 -3.51
CA ASP A 134 -15.51 -19.93 -2.31
C ASP A 134 -16.86 -19.21 -2.36
N GLY A 135 -17.65 -19.33 -1.29
CA GLY A 135 -18.93 -18.65 -1.12
C GLY A 135 -18.86 -17.62 0.00
N ALA A 136 -18.97 -16.31 -0.33
CA ALA A 136 -18.89 -15.21 0.63
C ALA A 136 -20.26 -14.57 0.90
N SER A 137 -20.55 -14.30 2.17
CA SER A 137 -21.80 -13.65 2.58
C SER A 137 -21.92 -12.19 2.12
N ASN A 138 -20.83 -11.57 1.71
CA ASN A 138 -20.77 -10.17 1.23
C ASN A 138 -21.56 -9.93 -0.07
N PHE A 139 -21.81 -11.01 -0.83
CA PHE A 139 -22.52 -10.95 -2.10
C PHE A 139 -23.94 -11.48 -2.00
N ALA A 140 -24.80 -10.97 -2.87
CA ALA A 140 -26.16 -11.49 -3.04
C ALA A 140 -26.17 -12.97 -3.48
N LYS A 141 -27.28 -13.65 -3.27
CA LYS A 141 -27.40 -15.12 -3.46
C LYS A 141 -26.86 -15.62 -4.80
N ASN A 142 -27.10 -14.89 -5.88
CA ASN A 142 -26.75 -15.31 -7.25
C ASN A 142 -25.24 -15.16 -7.55
N ASN A 143 -24.55 -14.27 -6.85
CA ASN A 143 -23.12 -13.94 -7.09
C ASN A 143 -22.21 -14.38 -5.94
N ARG A 144 -22.75 -15.16 -5.01
CA ARG A 144 -22.05 -15.56 -3.77
C ARG A 144 -20.84 -16.44 -4.01
N TRP A 145 -20.91 -17.34 -5.02
CA TRP A 145 -19.89 -18.33 -5.29
C TRP A 145 -18.93 -17.88 -6.39
N GLY A 146 -17.62 -17.93 -6.09
CA GLY A 146 -16.52 -17.77 -7.04
C GLY A 146 -15.77 -19.08 -7.22
N TYR A 147 -15.23 -19.32 -8.43
CA TYR A 147 -14.49 -20.53 -8.79
C TYR A 147 -13.09 -20.13 -9.28
N PHE A 148 -12.06 -20.69 -8.66
CA PHE A 148 -10.68 -20.29 -8.84
C PHE A 148 -9.81 -21.49 -9.19
N PRO A 149 -9.66 -21.82 -10.49
CA PRO A 149 -8.76 -22.85 -10.96
C PRO A 149 -7.33 -22.39 -10.97
N SER A 150 -6.38 -23.32 -10.78
CA SER A 150 -4.96 -23.08 -11.05
C SER A 150 -4.27 -24.35 -11.54
N VAL A 151 -3.26 -24.15 -12.40
CA VAL A 151 -2.42 -25.22 -12.92
C VAL A 151 -0.95 -24.73 -12.90
N ALA A 152 -0.04 -25.60 -12.47
CA ALA A 152 1.39 -25.35 -12.55
C ALA A 152 2.11 -26.57 -13.13
N LEU A 153 3.04 -26.30 -14.04
CA LEU A 153 3.89 -27.28 -14.69
C LEU A 153 5.35 -27.00 -14.33
N GLY A 154 6.10 -28.02 -14.05
CA GLY A 154 7.54 -27.94 -13.81
C GLY A 154 8.29 -29.01 -14.58
N TRP A 155 9.40 -28.61 -15.20
CA TRP A 155 10.27 -29.52 -15.92
C TRP A 155 11.71 -29.36 -15.43
N ARG A 156 12.25 -30.44 -14.82
CA ARG A 156 13.65 -30.52 -14.43
C ARG A 156 14.49 -31.02 -15.62
N PHE A 157 14.88 -30.12 -16.48
CA PHE A 157 15.58 -30.47 -17.72
C PHE A 157 17.00 -30.98 -17.50
N THR A 158 17.62 -30.69 -16.36
CA THR A 158 18.94 -31.26 -15.99
C THR A 158 18.90 -32.77 -15.72
N GLU A 159 17.71 -33.33 -15.42
CA GLU A 159 17.54 -34.76 -15.20
C GLU A 159 17.35 -35.54 -16.52
N GLU A 160 17.31 -34.87 -17.67
CA GLU A 160 17.14 -35.47 -18.98
C GLU A 160 18.47 -36.02 -19.54
N ASN A 161 18.34 -37.03 -20.44
CA ASN A 161 19.51 -37.66 -21.03
C ASN A 161 20.33 -36.71 -21.89
N PHE A 162 19.71 -35.76 -22.58
CA PHE A 162 20.43 -34.77 -23.37
C PHE A 162 21.30 -33.86 -22.49
N ALA A 163 20.84 -33.47 -21.29
CA ALA A 163 21.61 -32.67 -20.36
C ALA A 163 22.89 -33.38 -19.93
N ARG A 164 22.82 -34.70 -19.69
CA ARG A 164 23.98 -35.54 -19.38
C ARG A 164 24.91 -35.72 -20.60
N SER A 165 24.35 -35.93 -21.79
CA SER A 165 25.14 -36.06 -23.01
C SER A 165 25.89 -34.77 -23.38
N LEU A 166 25.35 -33.62 -23.04
CA LEU A 166 25.98 -32.31 -23.22
C LEU A 166 26.92 -31.92 -22.06
N ASN A 167 27.12 -32.81 -21.06
CA ASN A 167 27.86 -32.54 -19.84
C ASN A 167 27.40 -31.27 -19.10
N LEU A 168 26.12 -30.93 -19.21
CA LEU A 168 25.56 -29.75 -18.51
C LEU A 168 25.61 -29.92 -16.99
N ASP A 169 25.57 -31.15 -16.50
CA ASP A 169 25.68 -31.52 -15.09
C ASP A 169 27.02 -31.10 -14.44
N LYS A 170 28.08 -30.91 -15.22
CA LYS A 170 29.37 -30.40 -14.71
C LYS A 170 29.32 -28.92 -14.32
N VAL A 171 28.44 -28.13 -14.95
CA VAL A 171 28.33 -26.69 -14.74
C VAL A 171 27.00 -26.36 -14.06
N LEU A 172 25.91 -26.97 -14.53
CA LEU A 172 24.55 -26.75 -14.10
C LEU A 172 24.08 -27.88 -13.18
N SER A 173 24.13 -27.66 -11.88
CA SER A 173 23.75 -28.66 -10.86
C SER A 173 22.26 -28.87 -10.75
N ASN A 174 21.47 -27.87 -11.13
CA ASN A 174 20.00 -27.90 -11.16
C ASN A 174 19.49 -26.95 -12.23
N GLY A 175 18.52 -27.42 -13.01
CA GLY A 175 17.86 -26.60 -14.01
C GLY A 175 16.38 -27.01 -14.09
N LYS A 176 15.49 -26.06 -13.81
CA LYS A 176 14.04 -26.28 -13.79
C LYS A 176 13.32 -25.13 -14.47
N LEU A 177 12.49 -25.46 -15.44
CA LEU A 177 11.54 -24.55 -16.05
C LEU A 177 10.18 -24.69 -15.36
N ARG A 178 9.51 -23.57 -15.06
CA ARG A 178 8.18 -23.50 -14.46
C ARG A 178 7.24 -22.69 -15.32
N LEU A 179 6.01 -23.12 -15.43
CA LEU A 179 4.91 -22.40 -16.06
C LEU A 179 3.70 -22.55 -15.16
N SER A 180 3.06 -21.45 -14.80
CA SER A 180 1.82 -21.50 -14.04
C SER A 180 0.77 -20.54 -14.59
N TYR A 181 -0.47 -20.95 -14.41
CA TYR A 181 -1.67 -20.15 -14.65
C TYR A 181 -2.59 -20.35 -13.46
N GLY A 182 -3.14 -19.27 -12.93
CA GLY A 182 -4.07 -19.36 -11.80
C GLY A 182 -5.01 -18.18 -11.69
N GLN A 183 -6.12 -18.44 -11.02
CA GLN A 183 -7.09 -17.42 -10.65
C GLN A 183 -7.24 -17.37 -9.13
N THR A 184 -7.37 -16.15 -8.59
CA THR A 184 -7.70 -15.89 -7.20
C THR A 184 -8.83 -14.88 -7.12
N GLY A 185 -9.68 -15.01 -6.09
CA GLY A 185 -10.80 -14.12 -5.85
C GLY A 185 -10.58 -13.18 -4.69
N ASN A 186 -11.16 -11.99 -4.78
CA ASN A 186 -11.26 -11.03 -3.69
C ASN A 186 -12.73 -10.69 -3.45
N SER A 187 -13.19 -10.79 -2.19
CA SER A 187 -14.54 -10.43 -1.74
C SER A 187 -14.55 -9.27 -0.75
N ASN A 188 -13.42 -8.58 -0.57
CA ASN A 188 -13.27 -7.55 0.45
C ASN A 188 -13.91 -6.23 0.00
N ILE A 189 -15.23 -6.15 0.09
CA ILE A 189 -16.02 -4.95 -0.21
C ILE A 189 -16.96 -4.57 0.95
N GLY A 190 -16.98 -5.37 2.03
CA GLY A 190 -17.96 -5.25 3.09
C GLY A 190 -19.36 -5.66 2.64
N ASP A 191 -20.38 -5.27 3.40
CA ASP A 191 -21.79 -5.62 3.11
C ASP A 191 -22.42 -4.55 2.21
N LYS A 192 -21.92 -4.48 0.96
CA LYS A 192 -22.33 -3.49 -0.05
C LYS A 192 -23.45 -4.00 -0.98
N SER A 193 -23.89 -5.23 -0.81
CA SER A 193 -25.02 -5.79 -1.57
C SER A 193 -26.39 -5.40 -0.98
N VAL A 194 -26.41 -4.79 0.21
CA VAL A 194 -27.64 -4.43 0.95
C VAL A 194 -27.73 -2.93 1.15
N THR A 195 -28.96 -2.39 1.06
CA THR A 195 -29.25 -0.98 1.35
C THR A 195 -29.33 -0.75 2.86
N TYR A 196 -28.66 0.30 3.33
CA TYR A 196 -28.69 0.71 4.73
C TYR A 196 -29.29 2.10 4.89
N TYR A 197 -29.99 2.28 6.01
CA TYR A 197 -30.52 3.56 6.43
C TYR A 197 -29.75 4.06 7.64
N GLY A 198 -29.46 5.35 7.64
CA GLY A 198 -28.91 6.09 8.77
C GLY A 198 -29.95 6.94 9.45
N THR A 199 -29.65 7.31 10.68
CA THR A 199 -30.45 8.29 11.44
C THR A 199 -29.65 9.57 11.64
N GLY A 200 -30.33 10.71 11.60
CA GLY A 200 -29.70 12.03 11.71
C GLY A 200 -30.53 13.08 10.99
N TYR A 201 -29.93 14.23 10.70
CA TYR A 201 -30.65 15.36 10.09
C TYR A 201 -31.94 15.70 10.83
N ASN A 202 -31.84 15.87 12.17
CA ASN A 202 -32.97 16.16 13.03
C ASN A 202 -33.67 17.44 12.57
N LYS A 203 -34.98 17.41 12.57
CA LYS A 203 -35.85 18.54 12.22
C LYS A 203 -36.76 18.89 13.38
N VAL A 204 -37.05 20.18 13.54
CA VAL A 204 -37.95 20.68 14.57
C VAL A 204 -39.30 21.00 13.92
N PHE A 205 -40.34 20.34 14.37
CA PHE A 205 -41.73 20.65 14.01
C PHE A 205 -42.50 21.07 15.26
N GLY A 206 -43.02 22.30 15.27
CA GLY A 206 -43.45 22.95 16.50
C GLY A 206 -42.23 23.05 17.44
N ASN A 207 -42.33 22.78 18.68
CA ASN A 207 -41.22 22.81 19.64
C ASN A 207 -40.65 21.41 19.92
N LYS A 208 -40.85 20.45 19.02
CA LYS A 208 -40.39 19.06 19.19
C LYS A 208 -39.39 18.68 18.11
N GLU A 209 -38.25 18.13 18.54
CA GLU A 209 -37.20 17.57 17.65
C GLU A 209 -37.61 16.16 17.22
N TYR A 210 -37.47 15.88 15.92
CA TYR A 210 -37.69 14.57 15.30
C TYR A 210 -36.40 14.11 14.60
N THR A 211 -36.02 12.89 14.87
CA THR A 211 -34.87 12.26 14.20
C THR A 211 -35.24 11.89 12.76
N GLY A 212 -34.49 12.42 11.81
CA GLY A 212 -34.64 12.06 10.41
C GLY A 212 -34.05 10.68 10.11
N VAL A 213 -34.60 10.02 9.10
CA VAL A 213 -34.03 8.78 8.51
C VAL A 213 -33.65 9.09 7.08
N TYR A 214 -32.47 8.62 6.65
CA TYR A 214 -31.99 8.81 5.31
C TYR A 214 -31.29 7.54 4.79
N VAL A 215 -31.18 7.39 3.47
CA VAL A 215 -30.41 6.31 2.86
C VAL A 215 -28.92 6.59 3.05
N SER A 216 -28.23 5.79 3.84
CA SER A 216 -26.78 5.91 4.09
C SER A 216 -25.93 5.11 3.11
N GLN A 217 -26.52 4.09 2.48
CA GLN A 217 -25.91 3.25 1.46
C GLN A 217 -27.01 2.63 0.59
N ILE A 218 -26.82 2.71 -0.72
CA ILE A 218 -27.62 1.91 -1.68
C ILE A 218 -26.87 0.60 -1.94
N GLY A 219 -27.53 -0.52 -1.70
CA GLY A 219 -26.99 -1.85 -1.97
C GLY A 219 -26.97 -2.17 -3.45
N ASN A 220 -25.92 -2.85 -3.90
CA ASN A 220 -25.83 -3.38 -5.25
C ASN A 220 -25.86 -4.93 -5.22
N PRO A 221 -27.01 -5.55 -5.58
CA PRO A 221 -27.14 -7.02 -5.57
C PRO A 221 -26.34 -7.70 -6.68
N ASP A 222 -25.89 -6.96 -7.70
CA ASP A 222 -25.13 -7.49 -8.83
C ASP A 222 -23.63 -7.59 -8.56
N LEU A 223 -23.17 -7.15 -7.37
CA LEU A 223 -21.78 -7.29 -6.96
C LEU A 223 -21.33 -8.74 -7.01
N LYS A 224 -20.18 -8.96 -7.63
CA LYS A 224 -19.54 -10.27 -7.78
C LYS A 224 -18.08 -10.20 -7.38
N TRP A 225 -17.43 -11.35 -7.32
CA TRP A 225 -16.03 -11.50 -7.01
C TRP A 225 -15.14 -10.71 -7.99
N GLU A 226 -14.22 -9.92 -7.44
CA GLU A 226 -13.05 -9.46 -8.18
C GLU A 226 -12.13 -10.64 -8.42
N THR A 227 -11.68 -10.81 -9.65
CA THR A 227 -10.86 -11.96 -10.05
C THR A 227 -9.50 -11.49 -10.55
N THR A 228 -8.45 -11.98 -9.91
CA THR A 228 -7.07 -11.86 -10.40
C THR A 228 -6.72 -13.10 -11.20
N THR A 229 -6.37 -12.92 -12.46
CA THR A 229 -5.82 -13.96 -13.34
C THR A 229 -4.34 -13.67 -13.55
N GLU A 230 -3.50 -14.67 -13.26
CA GLU A 230 -2.05 -14.54 -13.42
C GLU A 230 -1.49 -15.75 -14.16
N TRP A 231 -0.53 -15.48 -15.03
CA TRP A 231 0.38 -16.50 -15.52
C TRP A 231 1.82 -16.08 -15.27
N ASN A 232 2.66 -17.07 -14.99
CA ASN A 232 4.05 -16.87 -14.60
C ASN A 232 4.93 -17.90 -15.32
N VAL A 233 6.09 -17.45 -15.79
CA VAL A 233 7.16 -18.29 -16.34
C VAL A 233 8.38 -18.10 -15.46
N GLY A 234 8.90 -19.20 -14.91
CA GLY A 234 10.05 -19.17 -14.02
C GLY A 234 11.15 -20.12 -14.48
N LEU A 235 12.39 -19.71 -14.29
CA LEU A 235 13.59 -20.49 -14.55
C LEU A 235 14.47 -20.54 -13.29
N ASP A 236 14.67 -21.73 -12.75
CA ASP A 236 15.56 -22.00 -11.62
C ASP A 236 16.83 -22.66 -12.12
N LEU A 237 17.98 -22.05 -11.84
CA LEU A 237 19.30 -22.55 -12.24
C LEU A 237 20.21 -22.64 -11.01
N GLY A 238 20.85 -23.77 -10.84
CA GLY A 238 21.89 -23.97 -9.82
C GLY A 238 23.21 -24.33 -10.48
N PHE A 239 24.29 -23.65 -10.14
CA PHE A 239 25.62 -23.84 -10.69
C PHE A 239 26.61 -24.30 -9.62
N LEU A 240 27.65 -25.00 -10.04
CA LEU A 240 28.79 -25.39 -9.20
C LEU A 240 28.35 -26.07 -7.88
N ASN A 241 27.56 -27.13 -7.98
CA ASN A 241 26.96 -27.84 -6.85
C ASN A 241 26.05 -26.96 -5.99
N ASN A 242 25.17 -26.16 -6.67
CA ASN A 242 24.28 -25.16 -6.04
C ASN A 242 25.00 -24.11 -5.19
N ARG A 243 26.27 -23.87 -5.49
CA ARG A 243 27.02 -22.77 -4.87
C ARG A 243 26.54 -21.39 -5.36
N PHE A 244 26.00 -21.36 -6.58
CA PHE A 244 25.41 -20.19 -7.20
C PHE A 244 24.03 -20.56 -7.74
N ASN A 245 22.98 -19.96 -7.18
CA ASN A 245 21.61 -20.23 -7.57
C ASN A 245 20.98 -18.95 -8.11
N VAL A 246 20.27 -19.07 -9.23
CA VAL A 246 19.54 -17.99 -9.89
C VAL A 246 18.11 -18.44 -10.12
N THR A 247 17.15 -17.64 -9.66
CA THR A 247 15.73 -17.76 -10.01
C THR A 247 15.31 -16.50 -10.76
N ALA A 248 14.84 -16.68 -11.98
CA ALA A 248 14.32 -15.60 -12.82
C ALA A 248 12.85 -15.88 -13.14
N GLU A 249 11.98 -14.91 -12.94
CA GLU A 249 10.54 -15.05 -13.17
C GLU A 249 9.99 -13.87 -13.96
N TYR A 250 9.08 -14.15 -14.87
CA TYR A 250 8.24 -13.15 -15.52
C TYR A 250 6.78 -13.45 -15.22
N PHE A 251 6.05 -12.45 -14.79
CA PHE A 251 4.63 -12.57 -14.50
C PHE A 251 3.80 -11.55 -15.29
N HIS A 252 2.58 -11.97 -15.60
CA HIS A 252 1.55 -11.10 -16.16
C HIS A 252 0.24 -11.36 -15.41
N LYS A 253 -0.27 -10.31 -14.78
CA LYS A 253 -1.45 -10.33 -13.92
C LYS A 253 -2.50 -9.37 -14.46
N VAL A 254 -3.75 -9.83 -14.52
CA VAL A 254 -4.92 -9.01 -14.84
C VAL A 254 -5.92 -9.15 -13.70
N VAL A 255 -6.32 -8.01 -13.13
CA VAL A 255 -7.41 -7.94 -12.16
C VAL A 255 -8.65 -7.48 -12.92
N SER A 256 -9.69 -8.29 -12.89
CA SER A 256 -10.98 -8.05 -13.57
C SER A 256 -12.08 -7.84 -12.53
N ASP A 257 -13.12 -7.13 -12.93
CA ASP A 257 -14.28 -6.86 -12.07
C ASP A 257 -13.88 -6.21 -10.74
N LEU A 258 -12.98 -5.21 -10.79
CA LEU A 258 -12.45 -4.52 -9.61
C LEU A 258 -13.58 -4.06 -8.68
N LEU A 259 -13.50 -4.45 -7.42
CA LEU A 259 -14.42 -4.01 -6.38
C LEU A 259 -14.09 -2.59 -5.93
N SER A 260 -14.91 -1.62 -6.33
CA SER A 260 -14.69 -0.20 -6.04
C SER A 260 -16.01 0.54 -5.93
N SER A 261 -15.95 1.87 -5.90
CA SER A 261 -17.13 2.74 -5.88
C SER A 261 -17.28 3.43 -7.23
N ARG A 262 -18.52 3.45 -7.73
CA ARG A 262 -18.94 4.21 -8.91
C ARG A 262 -19.69 5.44 -8.43
N SER A 263 -19.31 6.63 -8.90
CA SER A 263 -20.05 7.86 -8.62
C SER A 263 -21.43 7.81 -9.27
N VAL A 264 -22.43 8.32 -8.58
CA VAL A 264 -23.80 8.44 -9.08
C VAL A 264 -24.27 9.89 -8.99
N LEU A 265 -25.29 10.22 -9.75
CA LEU A 265 -25.84 11.58 -9.75
C LEU A 265 -26.45 11.92 -8.37
N SER A 266 -26.31 13.16 -7.95
CA SER A 266 -26.65 13.64 -6.62
C SER A 266 -28.12 13.44 -6.19
N TYR A 267 -29.03 13.29 -7.14
CA TYR A 267 -30.45 13.00 -6.84
C TYR A 267 -30.68 11.57 -6.29
N ASN A 268 -29.68 10.70 -6.31
CA ASN A 268 -29.78 9.34 -5.77
C ASN A 268 -29.61 9.27 -4.23
N GLU A 269 -29.60 10.40 -3.52
CA GLU A 269 -29.40 10.52 -2.07
C GLU A 269 -28.01 10.09 -1.57
N VAL A 270 -27.25 9.31 -2.35
CA VAL A 270 -25.86 8.90 -2.10
C VAL A 270 -24.95 9.38 -3.22
N GLY A 271 -23.70 9.72 -2.91
CA GLY A 271 -22.74 10.17 -3.90
C GLY A 271 -22.08 9.04 -4.70
N SER A 272 -22.16 7.80 -4.21
CA SER A 272 -21.56 6.62 -4.87
C SER A 272 -22.24 5.32 -4.47
N ILE A 273 -22.13 4.32 -5.33
CA ILE A 273 -22.51 2.92 -5.08
C ILE A 273 -21.32 2.00 -5.29
N ALA A 274 -21.29 0.89 -4.56
CA ALA A 274 -20.30 -0.14 -4.81
C ALA A 274 -20.59 -0.85 -6.15
N ALA A 275 -19.57 -1.08 -6.95
CA ALA A 275 -19.69 -1.72 -8.26
C ALA A 275 -18.41 -2.49 -8.62
N ASN A 276 -18.54 -3.45 -9.52
CA ASN A 276 -17.40 -4.02 -10.21
C ASN A 276 -17.04 -3.11 -11.39
N ILE A 277 -15.84 -2.52 -11.36
CA ILE A 277 -15.42 -1.53 -12.34
C ILE A 277 -14.15 -1.96 -13.08
N GLY A 278 -14.16 -1.92 -14.40
CA GLY A 278 -12.97 -2.00 -15.24
C GLY A 278 -12.02 -3.16 -14.98
N LYS A 279 -10.84 -3.04 -15.55
CA LYS A 279 -9.73 -4.00 -15.38
C LYS A 279 -8.40 -3.28 -15.26
N THR A 280 -7.51 -3.84 -14.45
CA THR A 280 -6.11 -3.41 -14.38
C THR A 280 -5.19 -4.53 -14.80
N GLN A 281 -3.99 -4.17 -15.20
CA GLN A 281 -2.94 -5.09 -15.61
C GLN A 281 -1.65 -4.73 -14.88
N SER A 282 -0.96 -5.75 -14.40
CA SER A 282 0.41 -5.65 -13.87
C SER A 282 1.29 -6.67 -14.54
N GLN A 283 2.50 -6.31 -14.91
CA GLN A 283 3.48 -7.22 -15.46
C GLN A 283 4.87 -6.85 -14.95
N GLY A 284 5.71 -7.85 -14.76
CA GLY A 284 7.00 -7.62 -14.18
C GLY A 284 7.95 -8.78 -14.33
N PHE A 285 9.17 -8.52 -13.88
CA PHE A 285 10.27 -9.46 -13.85
C PHE A 285 10.88 -9.48 -12.44
N GLU A 286 11.16 -10.67 -11.94
CA GLU A 286 11.79 -10.89 -10.64
C GLU A 286 13.05 -11.73 -10.81
N LEU A 287 14.11 -11.35 -10.10
CA LEU A 287 15.40 -12.04 -10.10
C LEU A 287 15.86 -12.24 -8.65
N THR A 288 16.15 -13.48 -8.31
CA THR A 288 16.80 -13.83 -7.04
C THR A 288 18.11 -14.54 -7.33
N ILE A 289 19.18 -14.09 -6.70
CA ILE A 289 20.51 -14.70 -6.79
C ILE A 289 20.99 -15.01 -5.39
N ASN A 290 21.23 -16.29 -5.11
CA ASN A 290 21.81 -16.75 -3.85
C ASN A 290 23.18 -17.34 -4.12
N THR A 291 24.21 -16.87 -3.42
CA THR A 291 25.59 -17.33 -3.62
C THR A 291 26.24 -17.71 -2.32
N LYS A 292 27.01 -18.81 -2.35
CA LYS A 292 28.00 -19.17 -1.34
C LYS A 292 29.37 -18.72 -1.83
N ASN A 293 29.74 -17.46 -1.54
CA ASN A 293 30.98 -16.87 -2.06
C ASN A 293 32.22 -17.58 -1.51
N PHE A 294 32.21 -17.80 -0.20
CA PHE A 294 33.22 -18.59 0.51
C PHE A 294 32.56 -19.54 1.49
N ASP A 295 33.08 -20.73 1.59
CA ASP A 295 32.63 -21.76 2.54
C ASP A 295 33.83 -22.61 2.96
N THR A 296 34.49 -22.20 4.03
CA THR A 296 35.62 -22.88 4.63
C THR A 296 35.28 -23.26 6.07
N LYS A 297 36.17 -24.02 6.73
CA LYS A 297 35.96 -24.43 8.12
C LYS A 297 35.75 -23.26 9.09
N ASP A 298 36.51 -22.18 8.91
CA ASP A 298 36.51 -21.04 9.84
C ASP A 298 35.81 -19.80 9.30
N PHE A 299 35.58 -19.72 7.98
CA PHE A 299 34.97 -18.55 7.35
C PHE A 299 33.95 -18.95 6.29
N SER A 300 32.77 -18.36 6.37
CA SER A 300 31.77 -18.42 5.31
C SER A 300 31.23 -17.04 4.97
N TRP A 301 30.93 -16.82 3.71
CA TRP A 301 30.27 -15.63 3.20
C TRP A 301 29.22 -16.01 2.16
N ASN A 302 27.97 -15.68 2.46
CA ASN A 302 26.82 -15.87 1.58
C ASN A 302 26.24 -14.50 1.19
N THR A 303 25.74 -14.40 -0.04
CA THR A 303 25.04 -13.21 -0.54
C THR A 303 23.70 -13.63 -1.12
N ASP A 304 22.64 -12.93 -0.71
CA ASP A 304 21.29 -13.01 -1.29
C ASP A 304 20.98 -11.67 -1.93
N PHE A 305 20.76 -11.67 -3.23
CA PHE A 305 20.34 -10.50 -4.00
C PHE A 305 18.96 -10.73 -4.57
N THR A 306 18.07 -9.75 -4.42
CA THR A 306 16.74 -9.72 -5.03
C THR A 306 16.56 -8.45 -5.83
N PHE A 307 15.95 -8.60 -6.99
CA PHE A 307 15.56 -7.50 -7.85
C PHE A 307 14.15 -7.78 -8.36
N SER A 308 13.29 -6.74 -8.32
CA SER A 308 11.96 -6.82 -8.89
C SER A 308 11.68 -5.54 -9.69
N PHE A 309 11.09 -5.72 -10.85
CA PHE A 309 10.59 -4.66 -11.71
C PHE A 309 9.15 -4.96 -12.05
N TYR A 310 8.24 -4.00 -11.84
CA TYR A 310 6.86 -4.15 -12.29
C TYR A 310 6.26 -2.81 -12.69
N ARG A 311 5.22 -2.89 -13.52
CA ARG A 311 4.39 -1.75 -13.92
C ARG A 311 2.94 -2.18 -13.94
N ASP A 312 2.11 -1.34 -13.37
CA ASP A 312 0.66 -1.49 -13.37
C ASP A 312 -0.01 -0.35 -14.14
N LYS A 313 -1.15 -0.66 -14.73
CA LYS A 313 -1.94 0.31 -15.49
C LYS A 313 -3.37 -0.14 -15.64
N TRP A 314 -4.23 0.81 -15.97
CA TRP A 314 -5.56 0.49 -16.43
C TRP A 314 -5.48 -0.25 -17.77
N LYS A 315 -6.26 -1.34 -17.88
CA LYS A 315 -6.46 -2.12 -19.11
C LYS A 315 -7.80 -1.82 -19.72
N GLU A 316 -8.81 -1.66 -18.87
CA GLU A 316 -10.20 -1.37 -19.26
C GLU A 316 -10.82 -0.49 -18.18
N ARG A 317 -11.45 0.60 -18.59
CA ARG A 317 -12.16 1.52 -17.67
C ARG A 317 -13.58 1.06 -17.45
N ASP A 318 -14.23 1.59 -16.41
CA ASP A 318 -15.67 1.41 -16.19
C ASP A 318 -16.47 1.92 -17.40
N GLU A 319 -17.60 1.29 -17.71
CA GLU A 319 -18.47 1.71 -18.81
C GLU A 319 -19.02 3.14 -18.66
N ASN A 320 -19.16 3.58 -17.40
CA ASN A 320 -19.60 4.94 -17.06
C ASN A 320 -18.43 5.88 -16.75
N TRP A 321 -17.21 5.48 -17.09
CA TRP A 321 -16.07 6.34 -16.90
C TRP A 321 -16.16 7.59 -17.76
N SER A 322 -16.14 8.74 -17.11
CA SER A 322 -16.04 10.03 -17.78
C SER A 322 -14.60 10.53 -17.61
N PRO A 323 -13.81 10.63 -18.68
CA PRO A 323 -12.44 11.06 -18.58
C PRO A 323 -12.34 12.52 -18.14
N ASN A 324 -11.42 12.80 -17.22
CA ASN A 324 -10.94 14.15 -17.05
C ASN A 324 -10.11 14.56 -18.29
N PRO A 325 -10.05 15.85 -18.60
CA PRO A 325 -9.32 16.30 -19.79
C PRO A 325 -7.84 15.93 -19.85
N TYR A 326 -7.21 15.62 -18.69
CA TYR A 326 -5.80 15.19 -18.60
C TYR A 326 -5.62 13.67 -18.55
N ASP A 327 -6.70 12.89 -18.52
CA ASP A 327 -6.62 11.45 -18.35
C ASP A 327 -5.97 10.75 -19.55
N MET A 328 -5.34 9.61 -19.27
CA MET A 328 -4.93 8.62 -20.26
C MET A 328 -5.74 7.36 -20.06
N TYR A 329 -6.25 6.74 -21.12
CA TYR A 329 -7.04 5.51 -21.01
C TYR A 329 -6.29 4.40 -20.26
N ASN A 330 -5.02 4.19 -20.63
CA ASN A 330 -4.13 3.19 -20.04
C ASN A 330 -3.18 3.80 -19.00
N ALA A 331 -3.64 4.79 -18.22
CA ALA A 331 -2.82 5.42 -17.20
C ALA A 331 -2.27 4.41 -16.19
N PRO A 332 -1.05 4.60 -15.67
CA PRO A 332 -0.60 3.96 -14.44
C PRO A 332 -1.60 4.21 -13.30
N LEU A 333 -1.73 3.25 -12.36
CA LEU A 333 -2.72 3.36 -11.29
C LEU A 333 -2.42 4.51 -10.33
N ARG A 334 -1.15 4.81 -10.10
CA ARG A 334 -0.69 5.85 -9.18
C ARG A 334 0.26 6.83 -9.84
N GLY A 335 -0.24 7.45 -10.92
CA GLY A 335 0.51 8.45 -11.68
C GLY A 335 0.27 9.87 -11.19
N TYR A 336 1.34 10.68 -11.19
CA TYR A 336 1.23 12.12 -11.01
C TYR A 336 1.00 12.80 -12.36
N TYR A 337 -0.11 13.55 -12.46
CA TYR A 337 -0.44 14.45 -13.55
C TYR A 337 -0.42 15.86 -13.01
N MET A 338 0.51 16.69 -13.45
CA MET A 338 0.77 18.00 -12.86
C MET A 338 1.13 19.02 -13.92
N TYR A 339 0.84 20.27 -13.65
CA TYR A 339 1.37 21.40 -14.42
C TYR A 339 2.87 21.51 -14.24
N LEU A 340 3.58 21.96 -15.28
CA LEU A 340 5.01 22.23 -15.19
C LEU A 340 5.24 23.59 -14.52
N SER A 341 6.04 23.62 -13.49
CA SER A 341 6.47 24.87 -12.86
C SER A 341 7.68 25.49 -13.57
N ASP A 342 7.81 26.81 -13.52
CA ASP A 342 8.89 27.61 -14.08
C ASP A 342 9.45 28.61 -13.08
N GLY A 343 9.66 28.18 -11.85
CA GLY A 343 10.14 29.02 -10.75
C GLY A 343 9.05 29.86 -10.10
N LEU A 344 9.44 30.98 -9.53
CA LEU A 344 8.55 31.94 -8.88
C LEU A 344 8.44 33.21 -9.70
N ILE A 345 7.24 33.76 -9.79
CA ILE A 345 6.98 35.03 -10.47
C ILE A 345 7.79 36.13 -9.77
N GLN A 346 8.54 36.90 -10.55
CA GLN A 346 9.38 38.01 -10.04
C GLN A 346 8.66 39.36 -10.15
N PRO A 347 9.07 40.37 -9.36
CA PRO A 347 8.54 41.73 -9.50
C PRO A 347 8.73 42.30 -10.90
N GLY A 348 7.65 42.80 -11.50
CA GLY A 348 7.66 43.33 -12.88
C GLY A 348 7.60 42.29 -14.00
N GLU A 349 7.51 41.00 -13.66
CA GLU A 349 7.30 39.93 -14.65
C GLU A 349 5.82 39.87 -15.06
N GLU A 350 5.55 39.92 -16.35
CA GLU A 350 4.20 39.74 -16.89
C GLU A 350 3.95 38.27 -17.24
N VAL A 351 2.88 37.73 -16.67
CA VAL A 351 2.44 36.33 -16.88
C VAL A 351 0.99 36.36 -17.37
N SER A 352 0.81 36.71 -18.63
CA SER A 352 -0.51 36.95 -19.23
C SER A 352 -1.44 35.74 -19.21
N TRP A 353 -0.87 34.52 -19.26
CA TRP A 353 -1.61 33.24 -19.19
C TRP A 353 -2.00 32.82 -17.75
N MET A 354 -1.58 33.59 -16.73
CA MET A 354 -1.97 33.40 -15.31
C MET A 354 -2.57 34.70 -14.75
N PRO A 355 -3.71 35.17 -15.24
CA PRO A 355 -4.29 36.43 -14.81
C PRO A 355 -4.57 36.44 -13.30
N GLY A 356 -4.17 37.52 -12.63
CA GLY A 356 -4.30 37.69 -11.18
C GLY A 356 -3.23 37.00 -10.35
N ALA A 357 -2.25 36.34 -10.94
CA ALA A 357 -1.09 35.83 -10.24
C ALA A 357 -0.20 36.98 -9.71
N LEU A 358 0.42 36.76 -8.57
CA LEU A 358 1.22 37.74 -7.84
C LEU A 358 2.71 37.33 -7.81
N PRO A 359 3.64 38.31 -7.73
CA PRO A 359 5.05 38.00 -7.51
C PRO A 359 5.24 37.12 -6.26
N GLY A 360 6.15 36.13 -6.35
CA GLY A 360 6.38 35.14 -5.32
C GLY A 360 5.44 33.93 -5.34
N GLN A 361 4.43 33.90 -6.20
CA GLN A 361 3.66 32.71 -6.48
C GLN A 361 4.37 31.82 -7.51
N VAL A 362 4.05 30.53 -7.52
CA VAL A 362 4.61 29.59 -8.50
C VAL A 362 4.12 29.95 -9.89
N LYS A 363 5.06 30.17 -10.81
CA LYS A 363 4.78 30.35 -12.23
C LYS A 363 4.63 28.99 -12.90
N LEU A 364 3.52 28.78 -13.62
CA LEU A 364 3.24 27.57 -14.38
C LEU A 364 3.46 27.83 -15.86
N LYS A 365 3.77 26.79 -16.62
CA LYS A 365 3.97 26.84 -18.08
C LYS A 365 2.66 26.55 -18.79
N ASP A 366 2.27 27.44 -19.66
CA ASP A 366 1.28 27.22 -20.72
C ASP A 366 1.99 26.46 -21.86
N ILE A 367 1.64 25.21 -22.07
CA ILE A 367 2.34 24.32 -23.03
C ILE A 367 1.40 23.72 -24.07
N ASP A 368 0.08 23.69 -23.80
CA ASP A 368 -0.88 23.02 -24.65
C ASP A 368 -2.28 23.66 -24.55
N GLY A 369 -3.14 23.33 -25.47
CA GLY A 369 -4.55 23.71 -25.49
C GLY A 369 -5.40 22.58 -26.04
N TYR A 370 -6.73 22.71 -25.93
CA TYR A 370 -7.65 21.73 -26.49
C TYR A 370 -8.04 22.00 -27.92
N ALA A 371 -8.26 20.92 -28.68
CA ALA A 371 -8.87 21.02 -29.99
C ALA A 371 -10.41 21.03 -29.89
N TYR A 372 -11.07 21.96 -30.56
CA TYR A 372 -12.52 22.13 -30.54
C TYR A 372 -13.16 21.81 -31.89
N ASN A 373 -14.40 21.33 -31.83
CA ASN A 373 -15.30 21.24 -32.97
C ASN A 373 -15.88 22.63 -33.27
N GLU A 374 -16.56 22.75 -34.41
CA GLU A 374 -17.21 24.01 -34.84
C GLU A 374 -18.32 24.48 -33.88
N ASP A 375 -18.92 23.55 -33.15
CA ASP A 375 -19.96 23.82 -32.14
C ASP A 375 -19.40 24.18 -30.75
N GLY A 376 -18.07 24.27 -30.59
CA GLY A 376 -17.41 24.61 -29.36
C GLY A 376 -17.20 23.43 -28.36
N THR A 377 -17.58 22.22 -28.73
CA THR A 377 -17.30 21.02 -27.95
C THR A 377 -15.88 20.52 -28.17
N TYR A 378 -15.32 19.77 -27.23
CA TYR A 378 -13.99 19.17 -27.40
C TYR A 378 -13.99 18.14 -28.54
N LYS A 379 -12.96 18.17 -29.39
CA LYS A 379 -12.61 16.99 -30.18
C LYS A 379 -12.06 15.93 -29.27
N THR A 380 -12.55 14.71 -29.39
CA THR A 380 -12.15 13.60 -28.51
C THR A 380 -11.56 12.44 -29.30
N ASP A 381 -10.75 11.62 -28.61
CA ASP A 381 -10.34 10.31 -29.12
C ASP A 381 -11.50 9.29 -29.02
N LYS A 382 -11.23 8.03 -29.44
CA LYS A 382 -12.21 6.92 -29.36
C LYS A 382 -12.68 6.57 -27.96
N HIS A 383 -12.03 7.07 -26.93
CA HIS A 383 -12.35 6.84 -25.52
C HIS A 383 -13.02 8.06 -24.87
N GLY A 384 -13.31 9.12 -25.65
CA GLY A 384 -13.89 10.34 -25.14
C GLY A 384 -12.89 11.30 -24.48
N ILE A 385 -11.58 11.03 -24.59
CA ILE A 385 -10.53 11.91 -24.03
C ILE A 385 -10.32 13.09 -24.97
N PRO A 386 -10.37 14.35 -24.47
CA PRO A 386 -10.13 15.55 -25.27
C PRO A 386 -8.77 15.54 -25.98
N LEU A 387 -8.78 15.85 -27.27
CA LEU A 387 -7.55 15.97 -28.05
C LEU A 387 -6.85 17.29 -27.76
N ARG A 388 -5.53 17.27 -27.74
CA ARG A 388 -4.66 18.43 -27.50
C ARG A 388 -4.08 18.96 -28.80
N THR A 389 -3.78 20.26 -28.86
CA THR A 389 -3.23 20.94 -30.03
C THR A 389 -1.72 20.84 -30.14
N GLY A 390 -1.02 20.59 -29.00
CA GLY A 390 0.44 20.64 -28.90
C GLY A 390 1.01 22.07 -28.92
N LYS A 391 0.18 23.09 -28.62
CA LYS A 391 0.58 24.50 -28.64
C LYS A 391 -0.08 25.26 -27.50
N PRO A 392 0.64 26.20 -26.84
CA PRO A 392 0.07 27.12 -25.86
C PRO A 392 -1.19 27.82 -26.34
N ASP A 393 -2.17 28.03 -25.49
CA ASP A 393 -3.43 28.68 -25.81
C ASP A 393 -3.69 29.98 -25.01
N GLY A 394 -2.73 30.42 -24.17
CA GLY A 394 -2.78 31.66 -23.43
C GLY A 394 -3.46 31.54 -22.05
N LYS A 395 -3.65 30.34 -21.55
CA LYS A 395 -4.21 30.11 -20.20
C LYS A 395 -3.65 28.82 -19.59
N ILE A 396 -3.75 28.66 -18.28
CA ILE A 396 -3.45 27.42 -17.59
C ILE A 396 -4.74 26.64 -17.35
N ASP A 397 -4.84 25.48 -17.98
CA ASP A 397 -5.93 24.54 -17.74
C ASP A 397 -5.43 23.08 -17.80
N TYR A 398 -6.34 22.12 -17.74
CA TYR A 398 -5.96 20.70 -17.73
C TYR A 398 -5.24 20.22 -19.01
N ALA A 399 -5.23 21.00 -20.11
CA ALA A 399 -4.41 20.69 -21.27
C ALA A 399 -2.91 20.73 -20.95
N ASP A 400 -2.50 21.59 -20.00
CA ASP A 400 -1.10 21.76 -19.58
C ASP A 400 -0.62 20.70 -18.61
N ALA A 401 -1.53 19.85 -18.09
CA ALA A 401 -1.15 18.80 -17.15
C ALA A 401 -0.45 17.65 -17.88
N VAL A 402 0.75 17.27 -17.43
CA VAL A 402 1.56 16.20 -18.00
C VAL A 402 1.80 15.09 -17.01
N PHE A 403 1.99 13.87 -17.51
CA PHE A 403 2.40 12.74 -16.70
C PHE A 403 3.88 12.89 -16.29
N LYS A 404 4.15 12.89 -14.98
CA LYS A 404 5.49 13.10 -14.41
C LYS A 404 6.17 11.80 -13.97
N GLY A 405 5.41 10.77 -13.66
CA GLY A 405 5.89 9.51 -13.10
C GLY A 405 4.91 8.97 -12.05
N CYS A 406 5.34 8.00 -11.26
CA CYS A 406 4.50 7.29 -10.30
C CYS A 406 5.00 7.50 -8.86
N SER A 407 4.06 7.38 -7.90
CA SER A 407 4.38 7.26 -6.47
C SER A 407 4.83 5.84 -6.09
N ASP A 408 4.48 4.84 -6.88
CA ASP A 408 4.92 3.46 -6.66
C ASP A 408 6.32 3.25 -7.26
N PRO A 409 7.19 2.47 -6.58
CA PRO A 409 8.53 2.20 -7.08
C PRO A 409 8.48 1.37 -8.37
N GLY A 410 9.32 1.75 -9.34
CA GLY A 410 9.50 0.96 -10.54
C GLY A 410 10.40 -0.25 -10.32
N TYR A 411 11.36 -0.13 -9.40
CA TYR A 411 12.32 -1.18 -9.09
C TYR A 411 12.45 -1.34 -7.57
N LEU A 412 12.48 -2.60 -7.13
CA LEU A 412 12.77 -3.00 -5.75
C LEU A 412 14.09 -3.75 -5.72
N LEU A 413 14.93 -3.44 -4.75
CA LEU A 413 16.24 -4.04 -4.56
C LEU A 413 16.37 -4.57 -3.12
N GLY A 414 16.94 -5.76 -2.98
CA GLY A 414 17.36 -6.30 -1.70
C GLY A 414 18.76 -6.91 -1.83
N LEU A 415 19.66 -6.63 -0.90
CA LEU A 415 20.98 -7.20 -0.83
C LEU A 415 21.31 -7.57 0.61
N ASN A 416 21.38 -8.87 0.86
CA ASN A 416 21.74 -9.40 2.17
C ASN A 416 23.09 -10.12 2.08
N ASN A 417 24.02 -9.77 2.97
CA ASN A 417 25.29 -10.45 3.11
C ASN A 417 25.40 -11.04 4.51
N THR A 418 25.70 -12.32 4.58
CA THR A 418 25.93 -13.03 5.83
C THR A 418 27.36 -13.55 5.86
N PHE A 419 28.10 -13.12 6.86
CA PHE A 419 29.47 -13.53 7.12
C PHE A 419 29.52 -14.33 8.41
N ARG A 420 30.30 -15.39 8.44
CA ARG A 420 30.62 -16.14 9.64
C ARG A 420 32.12 -16.32 9.71
N TYR A 421 32.72 -15.95 10.84
CA TYR A 421 34.13 -16.20 11.12
C TYR A 421 34.25 -16.84 12.50
N LYS A 422 34.55 -18.14 12.53
CA LYS A 422 34.57 -18.95 13.75
C LYS A 422 33.25 -18.81 14.52
N ASN A 423 33.29 -18.14 15.65
CA ASN A 423 32.12 -17.93 16.55
C ASN A 423 31.40 -16.59 16.30
N PHE A 424 31.93 -15.74 15.42
CA PHE A 424 31.29 -14.49 15.02
C PHE A 424 30.38 -14.71 13.83
N ASP A 425 29.25 -14.05 13.82
CA ASP A 425 28.36 -13.89 12.67
C ASP A 425 28.04 -12.41 12.46
N LEU A 426 28.04 -11.99 11.20
CA LEU A 426 27.66 -10.64 10.79
C LEU A 426 26.64 -10.76 9.66
N ASN A 427 25.50 -10.11 9.83
CA ASN A 427 24.50 -9.92 8.78
C ASN A 427 24.41 -8.44 8.42
N VAL A 428 24.37 -8.13 7.12
CA VAL A 428 24.19 -6.76 6.62
C VAL A 428 23.15 -6.78 5.52
N TYR A 429 22.04 -6.07 5.74
CA TYR A 429 20.92 -6.02 4.81
C TYR A 429 20.68 -4.60 4.30
N PHE A 430 20.71 -4.45 2.98
CA PHE A 430 20.30 -3.27 2.26
C PHE A 430 18.99 -3.50 1.53
N TYR A 431 18.16 -2.47 1.52
CA TYR A 431 16.90 -2.43 0.80
C TYR A 431 16.78 -1.12 0.05
N GLY A 432 16.26 -1.16 -1.17
CA GLY A 432 16.11 0.02 -2.00
C GLY A 432 14.84 0.01 -2.84
N GLN A 433 14.34 1.21 -3.09
CA GLN A 433 13.25 1.49 -4.03
C GLN A 433 13.74 2.55 -5.02
N LEU A 434 13.59 2.29 -6.30
CA LEU A 434 14.04 3.21 -7.35
C LEU A 434 12.86 3.60 -8.26
N ASP A 435 13.03 4.72 -8.96
CA ASP A 435 12.07 5.23 -9.95
C ASP A 435 10.69 5.48 -9.34
N LEU A 436 10.66 6.32 -8.32
CA LEU A 436 9.43 6.80 -7.70
C LEU A 436 9.54 8.29 -7.39
N LEU A 437 8.38 8.93 -7.35
CA LEU A 437 8.21 10.35 -7.03
C LEU A 437 7.37 10.50 -5.77
N LYS A 438 7.57 11.60 -5.08
CA LYS A 438 6.82 11.99 -3.90
C LYS A 438 6.52 13.48 -3.94
N SER A 439 5.32 13.86 -3.55
CA SER A 439 5.00 15.27 -3.37
C SER A 439 5.60 15.76 -2.06
N GLY A 440 6.42 16.78 -2.08
CA GLY A 440 6.98 17.43 -0.89
C GLY A 440 5.95 18.29 -0.13
N SER A 441 4.75 17.74 0.09
CA SER A 441 3.62 18.44 0.72
C SER A 441 3.92 18.95 2.14
N TYR A 442 4.93 18.39 2.82
CA TYR A 442 5.40 18.90 4.11
C TYR A 442 5.99 20.32 3.99
N LYS A 443 6.67 20.66 2.88
CA LYS A 443 7.22 22.01 2.63
C LYS A 443 6.10 23.03 2.54
N ASP A 444 5.07 22.69 1.79
CA ASP A 444 3.87 23.50 1.68
C ASP A 444 3.17 23.68 3.03
N TYR A 445 2.92 22.60 3.74
CA TYR A 445 2.22 22.62 5.01
C TYR A 445 2.95 23.42 6.10
N TRP A 446 4.26 23.20 6.25
CA TRP A 446 5.04 23.80 7.35
C TRP A 446 5.51 25.22 7.07
N ILE A 447 5.72 25.57 5.80
CA ILE A 447 6.38 26.81 5.42
C ILE A 447 5.40 27.79 4.80
N VAL A 448 4.65 27.36 3.80
CA VAL A 448 3.79 28.23 3.00
C VAL A 448 2.34 28.21 3.48
N GLY A 449 1.88 27.11 4.07
CA GLY A 449 0.56 26.99 4.69
C GLY A 449 -0.57 26.83 3.70
N SER A 450 -0.51 25.77 2.88
CA SER A 450 -1.58 25.50 1.91
C SER A 450 -2.92 25.28 2.59
N GLY A 451 -3.94 25.93 2.08
CA GLY A 451 -5.36 25.70 2.40
C GLY A 451 -5.78 25.93 3.87
N THR A 452 -4.92 25.70 4.82
CA THR A 452 -5.20 25.84 6.26
C THR A 452 -4.53 27.06 6.90
N MET A 453 -3.75 27.81 6.16
CA MET A 453 -2.98 28.95 6.63
C MET A 453 -2.02 28.60 7.79
N THR A 454 -1.57 27.33 7.88
CA THR A 454 -0.81 26.86 9.05
C THR A 454 0.52 27.59 9.18
N GLY A 455 1.26 27.78 8.10
CA GLY A 455 2.51 28.53 8.10
C GLY A 455 2.29 29.98 8.50
N VAL A 456 1.29 30.63 7.92
CA VAL A 456 0.91 32.02 8.26
C VAL A 456 0.42 32.12 9.70
N ASN A 457 -0.42 31.19 10.16
CA ASN A 457 -0.89 31.17 11.54
C ASN A 457 0.25 30.97 12.54
N ASN A 458 1.23 30.13 12.23
CA ASN A 458 2.40 29.94 13.09
C ASN A 458 3.24 31.22 13.19
N LEU A 459 3.41 31.91 12.08
CA LEU A 459 4.10 33.20 12.05
C LEU A 459 3.40 34.23 12.93
N TYR A 460 2.08 34.39 12.77
CA TYR A 460 1.30 35.33 13.58
C TYR A 460 1.28 34.99 15.08
N ARG A 461 1.35 33.71 15.42
CA ARG A 461 1.35 33.24 16.82
C ARG A 461 2.74 33.17 17.43
N GLY A 462 3.80 33.47 16.67
CA GLY A 462 5.18 33.44 17.14
C GLY A 462 5.68 32.01 17.44
N TYR A 463 5.12 30.98 16.79
CA TYR A 463 5.59 29.61 16.92
C TYR A 463 6.93 29.41 16.18
N ASN A 464 7.68 28.39 16.60
CA ASN A 464 8.89 28.01 15.91
C ASN A 464 8.60 27.59 14.48
N MET A 465 9.41 28.09 13.55
CA MET A 465 9.38 27.75 12.15
C MET A 465 10.61 26.92 11.78
N PRO A 466 10.55 26.03 10.77
CA PRO A 466 11.73 25.36 10.24
C PRO A 466 12.70 26.39 9.65
N THR A 467 13.99 26.08 9.64
CA THR A 467 15.03 26.98 9.10
C THR A 467 14.81 27.33 7.63
N SER A 468 14.21 26.44 6.87
CA SER A 468 13.79 26.65 5.47
C SER A 468 12.76 27.76 5.28
N ALA A 469 12.07 28.21 6.34
CA ALA A 469 11.22 29.40 6.29
C ALA A 469 11.99 30.68 5.90
N LYS A 470 13.32 30.72 6.09
CA LYS A 470 14.19 31.80 5.62
C LYS A 470 14.32 31.84 4.09
N GLU A 471 13.98 30.77 3.41
CA GLU A 471 13.99 30.66 1.95
C GLU A 471 12.65 31.07 1.31
N VAL A 472 11.67 31.49 2.10
CA VAL A 472 10.39 31.97 1.59
C VAL A 472 10.60 33.28 0.84
N TRP A 473 10.03 33.35 -0.34
CA TRP A 473 10.04 34.56 -1.16
C TRP A 473 9.30 35.71 -0.47
N SER A 474 9.91 36.90 -0.50
CA SER A 474 9.30 38.16 -0.07
C SER A 474 9.89 39.31 -0.87
N HIS A 475 9.32 40.53 -0.74
CA HIS A 475 9.87 41.69 -1.41
C HIS A 475 11.31 42.01 -0.98
N ASP A 476 11.70 41.64 0.24
CA ASP A 476 13.06 41.76 0.76
C ASP A 476 13.95 40.55 0.45
N ASN A 477 13.37 39.45 -0.02
CA ASN A 477 14.05 38.20 -0.40
C ASN A 477 13.50 37.63 -1.69
N THR A 478 13.69 38.32 -2.80
CA THR A 478 13.22 37.92 -4.12
C THR A 478 13.94 36.68 -4.69
N SER A 479 15.10 36.34 -4.11
CA SER A 479 15.86 35.12 -4.43
C SER A 479 15.39 33.88 -3.65
N GLY A 480 14.40 34.01 -2.79
CA GLY A 480 13.81 32.91 -2.02
C GLY A 480 13.35 31.77 -2.93
N LYS A 481 13.63 30.53 -2.51
CA LYS A 481 13.30 29.32 -3.27
C LYS A 481 11.94 28.72 -2.89
N MET A 482 11.30 29.23 -1.85
CA MET A 482 9.97 28.80 -1.43
C MET A 482 8.95 29.86 -1.83
N PRO A 483 7.75 29.48 -2.29
CA PRO A 483 6.70 30.44 -2.63
C PRO A 483 6.41 31.39 -1.48
N GLY A 484 5.97 32.60 -1.82
CA GLY A 484 5.56 33.58 -0.81
C GLY A 484 4.35 33.14 0.00
N TYR A 485 4.16 33.67 1.21
CA TYR A 485 3.07 33.29 2.12
C TYR A 485 1.65 33.45 1.54
N PHE A 486 1.50 34.25 0.49
CA PHE A 486 0.22 34.43 -0.21
C PHE A 486 0.02 33.46 -1.41
N GLN A 487 0.87 32.43 -1.55
CA GLN A 487 0.64 31.35 -2.51
C GLN A 487 -0.74 30.70 -2.34
N TYR A 488 -1.25 30.61 -1.09
CA TYR A 488 -2.58 30.06 -0.81
C TYR A 488 -3.73 30.82 -1.50
N MET A 489 -3.48 32.06 -1.94
CA MET A 489 -4.43 32.86 -2.72
C MET A 489 -4.35 32.56 -4.23
N SER A 490 -3.38 31.75 -4.66
CA SER A 490 -3.24 31.39 -6.07
C SER A 490 -4.37 30.46 -6.51
N ASN A 491 -4.98 30.78 -7.64
CA ASN A 491 -5.96 29.91 -8.29
C ASN A 491 -5.32 28.72 -9.04
N TYR A 492 -4.00 28.68 -9.16
CA TYR A 492 -3.26 27.77 -10.05
C TYR A 492 -2.53 26.65 -9.30
N GLY A 493 -2.41 26.72 -7.99
CA GLY A 493 -1.67 25.74 -7.18
C GLY A 493 -0.15 25.79 -7.39
N TYR A 494 0.52 24.68 -7.15
CA TYR A 494 1.98 24.57 -7.18
C TYR A 494 2.55 23.85 -8.40
N GLY A 495 1.68 23.18 -9.18
CA GLY A 495 2.17 22.28 -10.22
C GLY A 495 3.12 21.21 -9.66
N ASP A 496 4.23 20.97 -10.36
CA ASP A 496 5.28 20.01 -9.97
C ASP A 496 6.40 20.65 -9.10
N TYR A 497 6.20 21.87 -8.60
CA TYR A 497 7.22 22.63 -7.85
C TYR A 497 7.79 21.87 -6.64
N PHE A 498 6.95 21.10 -5.96
CA PHE A 498 7.33 20.27 -4.80
C PHE A 498 7.39 18.78 -5.12
N LEU A 499 7.36 18.40 -6.39
CA LEU A 499 7.49 17.00 -6.77
C LEU A 499 8.96 16.58 -6.78
N GLU A 500 9.31 15.61 -5.97
CA GLU A 500 10.69 15.18 -5.75
C GLU A 500 10.91 13.72 -6.14
N LYS A 501 12.15 13.43 -6.58
CA LYS A 501 12.62 12.06 -6.69
C LYS A 501 12.81 11.50 -5.29
N SER A 502 12.13 10.42 -4.97
CA SER A 502 12.15 9.78 -3.65
C SER A 502 12.74 8.38 -3.66
N TRP A 503 13.59 8.08 -4.64
CA TRP A 503 14.34 6.82 -4.62
C TRP A 503 15.30 6.77 -3.43
N PHE A 504 15.54 5.57 -2.92
CA PHE A 504 16.46 5.40 -1.80
C PHE A 504 17.11 4.01 -1.79
N ILE A 505 18.27 3.94 -1.11
CA ILE A 505 18.91 2.71 -0.66
C ILE A 505 19.17 2.87 0.84
N ARG A 506 18.59 1.98 1.64
CA ARG A 506 18.69 2.01 3.11
C ARG A 506 19.48 0.83 3.63
N CYS A 507 20.45 1.10 4.50
CA CYS A 507 21.02 0.07 5.36
C CYS A 507 19.98 -0.29 6.43
N ARG A 508 19.18 -1.33 6.12
CA ARG A 508 17.98 -1.69 6.88
C ARG A 508 18.32 -2.36 8.19
N ASN A 509 19.33 -3.24 8.18
CA ASN A 509 19.73 -3.98 9.35
C ASN A 509 21.22 -4.33 9.29
N ILE A 510 21.91 -4.22 10.43
CA ILE A 510 23.23 -4.80 10.69
C ILE A 510 23.14 -5.55 12.01
N THR A 511 23.42 -6.85 12.01
CA THR A 511 23.47 -7.67 13.22
C THR A 511 24.84 -8.29 13.34
N LEU A 512 25.54 -8.05 14.44
CA LEU A 512 26.80 -8.70 14.81
C LEU A 512 26.57 -9.61 16.01
N GLY A 513 26.78 -10.91 15.85
CA GLY A 513 26.63 -11.93 16.87
C GLY A 513 27.94 -12.60 17.25
N TYR A 514 28.01 -13.09 18.48
CA TYR A 514 29.06 -13.94 18.98
C TYR A 514 28.49 -15.12 19.74
N THR A 515 28.80 -16.33 19.28
CA THR A 515 28.40 -17.58 19.94
C THR A 515 29.48 -18.04 20.92
N LEU A 516 29.15 -18.10 22.18
CA LEU A 516 30.06 -18.52 23.23
C LEU A 516 30.42 -20.02 23.11
N PRO A 517 31.70 -20.42 23.19
CA PRO A 517 32.10 -21.82 23.17
C PRO A 517 31.79 -22.50 24.50
N VAL A 518 30.57 -22.98 24.70
CA VAL A 518 30.08 -23.56 25.94
C VAL A 518 30.60 -24.99 26.09
N LYS A 519 31.80 -25.18 26.65
CA LYS A 519 32.40 -26.51 26.86
C LYS A 519 31.93 -27.18 28.17
N SER A 520 31.61 -26.41 29.21
CA SER A 520 31.33 -26.93 30.58
C SER A 520 29.86 -27.11 30.93
N ALA A 521 28.92 -26.45 30.24
CA ALA A 521 27.50 -26.46 30.57
C ALA A 521 26.63 -27.35 29.65
N LYS A 522 27.24 -28.26 28.89
CA LYS A 522 26.58 -29.12 27.88
C LYS A 522 25.37 -29.95 28.36
N LYS A 523 25.15 -30.05 29.69
CA LYS A 523 23.99 -30.76 30.25
C LYS A 523 22.73 -29.88 30.40
N LEU A 524 22.88 -28.56 30.48
CA LEU A 524 21.79 -27.63 30.74
C LEU A 524 21.62 -26.62 29.61
N VAL A 525 22.70 -26.19 28.96
CA VAL A 525 22.67 -25.16 27.91
C VAL A 525 23.47 -25.65 26.70
N SER A 526 22.82 -25.71 25.53
CA SER A 526 23.44 -26.19 24.31
C SER A 526 24.08 -25.07 23.48
N ASN A 527 23.57 -23.85 23.58
CA ASN A 527 24.06 -22.68 22.83
C ASN A 527 23.80 -21.37 23.60
N VAL A 528 24.75 -20.45 23.57
CA VAL A 528 24.61 -19.07 24.06
C VAL A 528 25.16 -18.12 23.02
N ARG A 529 24.32 -17.25 22.46
CA ARG A 529 24.72 -16.22 21.49
C ARG A 529 24.35 -14.85 22.04
N ILE A 530 25.32 -13.94 22.05
CA ILE A 530 25.12 -12.51 22.33
C ILE A 530 25.17 -11.79 21.00
N TYR A 531 24.26 -10.85 20.76
CA TYR A 531 24.27 -10.07 19.53
C TYR A 531 23.93 -8.60 19.78
N ALA A 532 24.44 -7.76 18.92
CA ALA A 532 24.07 -6.35 18.78
C ALA A 532 23.41 -6.16 17.41
N ASP A 533 22.33 -5.40 17.39
CA ASP A 533 21.51 -5.14 16.20
C ASP A 533 21.29 -3.65 16.02
N VAL A 534 21.42 -3.18 14.78
CA VAL A 534 21.15 -1.80 14.39
C VAL A 534 20.19 -1.80 13.20
N ASN A 535 19.06 -1.12 13.36
CA ASN A 535 18.10 -0.94 12.28
C ASN A 535 18.11 0.50 11.75
N ASN A 536 17.90 0.64 10.45
CA ASN A 536 17.82 1.91 9.72
C ASN A 536 19.07 2.80 9.96
N LEU A 537 20.27 2.22 9.86
CA LEU A 537 21.51 2.91 10.21
C LEU A 537 21.72 4.18 9.40
N PHE A 538 21.50 4.12 8.08
CA PHE A 538 21.52 5.27 7.18
C PHE A 538 20.68 5.01 5.92
N THR A 539 20.30 6.10 5.25
CA THR A 539 19.57 6.08 3.98
C THR A 539 20.29 6.99 2.99
N ILE A 540 20.49 6.51 1.78
CA ILE A 540 20.99 7.27 0.64
C ILE A 540 19.79 7.64 -0.21
N THR A 541 19.48 8.92 -0.38
CA THR A 541 18.32 9.43 -1.12
C THR A 541 18.53 10.88 -1.51
N PRO A 542 18.00 11.35 -2.64
CA PRO A 542 17.93 12.78 -2.97
C PRO A 542 16.76 13.50 -2.27
N TYR A 543 15.83 12.75 -1.67
CA TYR A 543 14.66 13.31 -0.98
C TYR A 543 15.09 14.01 0.33
N ASP A 544 14.67 15.25 0.53
CA ASP A 544 15.07 16.07 1.67
C ASP A 544 13.99 16.20 2.77
N GLY A 545 12.90 15.40 2.68
CA GLY A 545 11.87 15.32 3.70
C GLY A 545 12.28 14.52 4.94
N LEU A 546 11.34 14.36 5.88
CA LEU A 546 11.58 13.68 7.16
C LEU A 546 11.97 12.21 6.99
N ASP A 547 11.25 11.49 6.14
CA ASP A 547 11.54 10.08 5.81
C ASP A 547 10.96 9.73 4.44
N VAL A 548 11.76 9.05 3.64
CA VAL A 548 11.39 8.71 2.27
C VAL A 548 10.31 7.62 2.19
N GLU A 549 10.21 6.73 3.18
CA GLU A 549 9.24 5.61 3.22
C GLU A 549 7.92 5.97 3.90
N THR A 550 7.90 6.95 4.80
CA THR A 550 6.67 7.34 5.49
C THR A 550 5.85 8.32 4.65
N ASP A 551 4.56 8.38 4.90
CA ASP A 551 3.70 9.42 4.34
C ASP A 551 4.19 10.81 4.78
N ASP A 552 4.10 11.82 3.90
CA ASP A 552 4.46 13.21 4.19
C ASP A 552 3.42 13.96 5.03
N SER A 553 2.44 13.24 5.53
CA SER A 553 1.48 13.78 6.47
C SER A 553 2.22 14.27 7.72
N TYR A 554 1.89 15.45 8.18
CA TYR A 554 2.50 16.02 9.38
C TYR A 554 2.20 15.21 10.66
N TRP A 555 1.30 14.24 10.57
CA TRP A 555 1.01 13.25 11.61
C TRP A 555 1.85 11.98 11.48
N ALA A 556 2.62 11.83 10.40
CA ALA A 556 3.42 10.64 10.18
C ALA A 556 4.65 10.61 11.09
N TYR A 557 4.93 9.44 11.65
CA TYR A 557 6.14 9.19 12.43
C TYR A 557 7.24 8.68 11.49
N PRO A 558 8.40 9.35 11.40
CA PRO A 558 9.50 8.88 10.58
C PRO A 558 10.07 7.56 11.11
N ASN A 559 10.65 6.75 10.22
CA ASN A 559 11.37 5.56 10.62
C ASN A 559 12.56 5.94 11.52
N VAL A 560 12.60 5.36 12.71
CA VAL A 560 13.66 5.64 13.68
C VAL A 560 14.85 4.70 13.48
N ARG A 561 16.05 5.20 13.79
CA ARG A 561 17.22 4.36 13.99
C ARG A 561 17.11 3.71 15.36
N SER A 562 17.25 2.37 15.44
CA SER A 562 17.20 1.65 16.70
C SER A 562 18.46 0.80 16.90
N PHE A 563 18.86 0.69 18.14
CA PHE A 563 19.98 -0.15 18.60
C PHE A 563 19.45 -1.10 19.65
N SER A 564 19.78 -2.37 19.53
CA SER A 564 19.42 -3.38 20.51
C SER A 564 20.57 -4.34 20.79
N ILE A 565 20.57 -4.88 21.99
CA ILE A 565 21.47 -5.97 22.41
C ILE A 565 20.58 -7.11 22.84
N GLY A 566 20.87 -8.31 22.37
CA GLY A 566 20.11 -9.50 22.67
C GLY A 566 20.99 -10.67 23.12
N LEU A 567 20.34 -11.61 23.78
CA LEU A 567 20.92 -12.84 24.28
C LEU A 567 20.01 -14.01 23.91
N ASP A 568 20.54 -14.96 23.11
CA ASP A 568 19.85 -16.19 22.75
C ASP A 568 20.47 -17.35 23.54
N ILE A 569 19.65 -18.06 24.29
CA ILE A 569 20.07 -19.24 25.04
C ILE A 569 19.22 -20.43 24.60
N THR A 570 19.88 -21.50 24.17
CA THR A 570 19.23 -22.78 23.86
C THR A 570 19.59 -23.80 24.93
N PHE A 571 18.59 -24.40 25.54
CA PHE A 571 18.72 -25.42 26.61
C PHE A 571 18.73 -26.83 26.03
#